data_00451d017f39152960ace7412e022f67
#
_entry.id   00451d017f39152960ace7412e022f67
#
_cell.length_a   1.000
_cell.length_b   1.000
_cell.length_c   1.000
_cell.angle_alpha   90.00
_cell.angle_beta   90.00
_cell.angle_gamma   90.00
#
_symmetry.space_group_name_H-M   'P 1'
#
loop_
_entity.id
_entity.type
_entity.pdbx_description
1 polymer ?
#
loop_
_entity_poly.entity_id
_entity_poly.type
_entity_poly.pdbx_seq_one_letter_code
_entity_poly.pdbx_strand_id
1 'polypeptide(L)'
;MTKKLNRFVKSERLLNRRINRAERQAISVGKGFLNVKKYNRFLRVLGPGLVTGAADDDPSGIATYSQAGASFGYGLLWAFPLMYPLLLAVQESCARIGAITGKGLAAVIKENYSKKLLYMSVGLVVVANTINIGADLGAMAATTQLFVDVPFALLACLYALIIVLLVIFVSYKHYAKILKWLAITLLAYPVTALLVGQNWPEVFHATFTISPKLDFQTIYIFVGMLGTTISPYLFFWDTSEQVEEEVAKRNLKKIGEVPNATKRYLHNLRLDNFVGMTLASLTAWFIVIACASTLYANGITQINTAADAARALEPLVQGFPDAGLVAKLIFSVGVIGLGLLAVPVLAGSSSYAISEALGWKEGLYRKFKRAIGFYAVIIASTLVGLAINFLGIDPIKALVFTAVFNGIASVPLLFMIAKVGNNKTIMGDYKNGALSNVVIRLAFVIMTAAVLVLFVSFASIG
;
A
#
# COMPACT_ATOMS: atom_id res chain seq x y z
N MET A 1 46.67 -46.53 43.74
CA MET A 1 45.37 -46.41 42.95
C MET A 1 44.71 -45.04 43.08
N THR A 2 44.81 -44.35 44.20
CA THR A 2 44.17 -43.05 44.51
C THR A 2 44.66 -41.81 43.70
N LYS A 3 45.92 -41.75 43.27
CA LYS A 3 46.46 -40.62 42.52
C LYS A 3 45.96 -40.56 41.04
N LYS A 4 45.66 -41.70 40.43
CA LYS A 4 45.10 -41.76 39.06
C LYS A 4 43.62 -41.34 39.04
N LEU A 5 42.84 -41.71 40.04
CA LEU A 5 41.43 -41.38 40.18
C LEU A 5 41.24 -39.87 40.38
N ASN A 6 42.10 -39.25 41.21
CA ASN A 6 42.04 -37.77 41.40
C ASN A 6 42.41 -36.94 40.14
N ARG A 7 43.29 -37.50 39.31
CA ARG A 7 43.58 -36.84 38.00
C ARG A 7 42.40 -36.93 37.03
N PHE A 8 41.69 -38.07 37.02
CA PHE A 8 40.52 -38.27 36.15
C PHE A 8 39.36 -37.33 36.53
N VAL A 9 39.04 -37.26 37.83
CA VAL A 9 38.00 -36.39 38.37
C VAL A 9 38.34 -34.89 38.12
N LYS A 10 39.61 -34.50 38.16
CA LYS A 10 40.07 -33.16 37.91
C LYS A 10 39.99 -32.80 36.41
N SER A 11 40.23 -33.76 35.50
CA SER A 11 40.06 -33.56 34.05
C SER A 11 38.59 -33.46 33.64
N GLU A 12 37.71 -34.27 34.21
CA GLU A 12 36.26 -34.18 33.98
C GLU A 12 35.69 -32.84 34.45
N ARG A 13 36.09 -32.35 35.63
CA ARG A 13 35.66 -31.02 36.11
C ARG A 13 36.16 -29.88 35.23
N LEU A 14 37.33 -30.00 34.63
CA LEU A 14 37.86 -29.01 33.68
C LEU A 14 37.15 -29.08 32.34
N LEU A 15 36.80 -30.26 31.87
CA LEU A 15 36.03 -30.46 30.64
C LEU A 15 34.61 -29.90 30.79
N ASN A 16 33.91 -30.23 31.86
CA ASN A 16 32.59 -29.71 32.16
C ASN A 16 32.58 -28.17 32.33
N ARG A 17 33.65 -27.60 32.91
CA ARG A 17 33.78 -26.11 32.96
C ARG A 17 33.99 -25.48 31.58
N ARG A 18 34.69 -26.15 30.67
CA ARG A 18 34.88 -25.67 29.27
C ARG A 18 33.59 -25.78 28.46
N ILE A 19 32.86 -26.89 28.59
CA ILE A 19 31.55 -27.10 27.94
C ILE A 19 30.55 -26.05 28.44
N ASN A 20 30.40 -25.87 29.74
CA ASN A 20 29.51 -24.85 30.31
C ASN A 20 29.92 -23.39 29.94
N ARG A 21 31.20 -23.15 29.69
CA ARG A 21 31.67 -21.83 29.21
C ARG A 21 31.37 -21.62 27.73
N ALA A 22 31.54 -22.67 26.92
CA ALA A 22 31.20 -22.65 25.51
C ALA A 22 29.67 -22.50 25.29
N GLU A 23 28.86 -23.23 26.07
CA GLU A 23 27.40 -23.07 26.07
C GLU A 23 26.95 -21.67 26.50
N ARG A 24 27.54 -21.10 27.55
CA ARG A 24 27.24 -19.72 27.97
C ARG A 24 27.68 -18.69 26.92
N GLN A 25 28.78 -18.91 26.20
CA GLN A 25 29.22 -18.07 25.11
C GLN A 25 28.29 -18.23 23.88
N ALA A 26 27.89 -19.44 23.53
CA ALA A 26 26.93 -19.70 22.46
C ALA A 26 25.56 -19.06 22.75
N ILE A 27 25.08 -19.18 24.03
CA ILE A 27 23.83 -18.54 24.49
C ILE A 27 23.98 -16.99 24.50
N SER A 28 25.16 -16.45 24.84
CA SER A 28 25.40 -15.00 24.83
C SER A 28 25.50 -14.43 23.42
N VAL A 29 26.09 -15.16 22.47
CA VAL A 29 26.13 -14.81 21.04
C VAL A 29 24.74 -14.92 20.44
N GLY A 30 23.96 -15.96 20.75
CA GLY A 30 22.56 -16.08 20.33
C GLY A 30 21.64 -15.00 20.91
N LYS A 31 21.89 -14.54 22.14
CA LYS A 31 21.18 -13.40 22.76
C LYS A 31 21.60 -12.03 22.22
N GLY A 32 22.78 -11.92 21.65
CA GLY A 32 23.27 -10.69 21.01
C GLY A 32 22.65 -10.43 19.64
N PHE A 33 22.25 -11.47 18.90
CA PHE A 33 21.70 -11.35 17.55
C PHE A 33 20.19 -11.06 17.50
N LEU A 34 19.42 -11.34 18.57
CA LEU A 34 18.01 -11.02 18.66
C LEU A 34 17.72 -10.43 20.05
N ASN A 35 17.78 -9.11 20.16
CA ASN A 35 17.26 -8.41 21.33
C ASN A 35 15.72 -8.49 21.30
N VAL A 36 15.18 -9.67 21.65
CA VAL A 36 13.74 -10.03 21.56
C VAL A 36 12.86 -8.97 22.23
N LYS A 37 13.35 -8.31 23.29
CA LYS A 37 12.62 -7.20 23.93
C LYS A 37 12.58 -5.95 23.03
N LYS A 38 13.66 -5.64 22.30
CA LYS A 38 13.74 -4.50 21.38
C LYS A 38 12.91 -4.77 20.12
N TYR A 39 12.95 -6.00 19.62
CA TYR A 39 12.16 -6.48 18.49
C TYR A 39 10.64 -6.48 18.81
N ASN A 40 10.23 -7.04 19.95
CA ASN A 40 8.84 -7.00 20.39
C ASN A 40 8.35 -5.57 20.67
N ARG A 41 9.23 -4.65 21.07
CA ARG A 41 8.89 -3.23 21.22
C ARG A 41 8.71 -2.55 19.87
N PHE A 42 9.56 -2.86 18.89
CA PHE A 42 9.46 -2.36 17.51
C PHE A 42 8.16 -2.82 16.86
N LEU A 43 7.84 -4.12 16.92
CA LEU A 43 6.59 -4.68 16.37
C LEU A 43 5.33 -4.07 17.01
N ARG A 44 5.40 -3.59 18.26
CA ARG A 44 4.29 -2.91 18.93
C ARG A 44 4.10 -1.46 18.47
N VAL A 45 5.11 -0.87 17.87
CA VAL A 45 5.03 0.49 17.31
C VAL A 45 4.37 0.47 15.93
N LEU A 46 4.51 -0.65 15.19
CA LEU A 46 3.91 -0.81 13.88
C LEU A 46 2.38 -0.93 14.00
N GLY A 47 1.67 -0.02 13.39
CA GLY A 47 0.22 0.16 13.47
C GLY A 47 -0.42 0.52 12.13
N PRO A 48 -1.20 1.61 12.06
CA PRO A 48 -1.91 2.02 10.85
C PRO A 48 -1.01 2.24 9.64
N GLY A 49 0.17 2.84 9.82
CA GLY A 49 1.10 3.12 8.72
C GLY A 49 1.61 1.87 8.01
N LEU A 50 1.85 0.77 8.75
CA LEU A 50 2.21 -0.51 8.12
C LEU A 50 1.03 -1.11 7.33
N VAL A 51 -0.20 -0.97 7.85
CA VAL A 51 -1.41 -1.47 7.17
C VAL A 51 -1.67 -0.63 5.92
N THR A 52 -1.52 0.70 6.03
CA THR A 52 -1.63 1.64 4.91
C THR A 52 -0.59 1.31 3.82
N GLY A 53 0.67 1.05 4.19
CA GLY A 53 1.69 0.60 3.24
C GLY A 53 1.38 -0.74 2.57
N ALA A 54 0.81 -1.70 3.31
CA ALA A 54 0.38 -2.97 2.71
C ALA A 54 -0.85 -2.81 1.79
N ALA A 55 -1.69 -1.79 2.01
CA ALA A 55 -2.83 -1.48 1.17
C ALA A 55 -2.46 -0.59 -0.04
N ASP A 56 -1.29 0.06 -0.01
CA ASP A 56 -0.72 0.85 -1.11
C ASP A 56 -0.34 -0.04 -2.31
N ASP A 57 0.11 -1.26 -2.04
CA ASP A 57 0.40 -2.27 -3.06
C ASP A 57 -0.86 -3.06 -3.46
N ASP A 58 -1.95 -2.38 -3.77
CA ASP A 58 -3.20 -2.99 -4.24
C ASP A 58 -3.03 -3.66 -5.62
N PRO A 59 -4.01 -4.42 -6.12
CA PRO A 59 -3.94 -5.01 -7.46
C PRO A 59 -3.67 -3.98 -8.56
N SER A 60 -4.13 -2.73 -8.42
CA SER A 60 -3.88 -1.66 -9.40
C SER A 60 -2.41 -1.25 -9.42
N GLY A 61 -1.75 -1.22 -8.27
CA GLY A 61 -0.31 -1.00 -8.14
C GLY A 61 0.48 -2.12 -8.81
N ILE A 62 0.18 -3.39 -8.48
CA ILE A 62 0.85 -4.54 -9.10
C ILE A 62 0.73 -4.49 -10.62
N ALA A 63 -0.48 -4.25 -11.17
CA ALA A 63 -0.70 -4.20 -12.60
C ALA A 63 0.08 -3.05 -13.26
N THR A 64 0.09 -1.86 -12.65
CA THR A 64 0.76 -0.66 -13.17
C THR A 64 2.27 -0.81 -13.16
N TYR A 65 2.87 -1.30 -12.06
CA TYR A 65 4.32 -1.53 -11.98
C TYR A 65 4.76 -2.69 -12.88
N SER A 66 3.96 -3.75 -12.97
CA SER A 66 4.22 -4.85 -13.90
C SER A 66 4.20 -4.37 -15.35
N GLN A 67 3.21 -3.55 -15.73
CA GLN A 67 3.11 -2.96 -17.06
C GLN A 67 4.28 -2.00 -17.33
N ALA A 68 4.71 -1.21 -16.34
CA ALA A 68 5.90 -0.36 -16.46
C ALA A 68 7.16 -1.17 -16.80
N GLY A 69 7.41 -2.25 -16.06
CA GLY A 69 8.51 -3.16 -16.30
C GLY A 69 8.41 -3.88 -17.64
N ALA A 70 7.24 -4.37 -18.01
CA ALA A 70 7.01 -5.06 -19.26
C ALA A 70 7.13 -4.15 -20.49
N SER A 71 6.66 -2.91 -20.43
CA SER A 71 6.68 -1.98 -21.57
C SER A 71 8.02 -1.28 -21.76
N PHE A 72 8.70 -0.92 -20.68
CA PHE A 72 9.85 -0.01 -20.73
C PHE A 72 11.13 -0.60 -20.17
N GLY A 73 11.11 -1.88 -19.74
CA GLY A 73 12.26 -2.47 -19.07
C GLY A 73 12.62 -1.65 -17.81
N TYR A 74 13.87 -1.23 -17.71
CA TYR A 74 14.35 -0.39 -16.61
C TYR A 74 14.12 1.11 -16.82
N GLY A 75 13.49 1.52 -17.92
CA GLY A 75 13.40 2.93 -18.34
C GLY A 75 12.60 3.84 -17.41
N LEU A 76 11.77 3.30 -16.50
CA LEU A 76 11.00 4.06 -15.52
C LEU A 76 11.49 3.88 -14.07
N LEU A 77 12.59 3.19 -13.82
CA LEU A 77 13.12 2.98 -12.45
C LEU A 77 13.52 4.31 -11.77
N TRP A 78 13.94 5.32 -12.54
CA TRP A 78 14.25 6.65 -12.00
C TRP A 78 13.08 7.33 -11.30
N ALA A 79 11.85 6.90 -11.56
CA ALA A 79 10.67 7.44 -10.89
C ALA A 79 10.64 7.15 -9.39
N PHE A 80 11.19 6.01 -8.93
CA PHE A 80 11.13 5.62 -7.52
C PHE A 80 11.89 6.55 -6.57
N PRO A 81 13.16 6.95 -6.81
CA PRO A 81 13.83 7.95 -5.99
C PRO A 81 13.11 9.30 -5.95
N LEU A 82 12.33 9.63 -7.00
CA LEU A 82 11.51 10.83 -7.05
C LEU A 82 10.22 10.65 -6.22
N MET A 83 9.48 9.55 -6.42
CA MET A 83 8.17 9.30 -5.81
C MET A 83 8.26 9.02 -4.31
N TYR A 84 9.27 8.26 -3.87
CA TYR A 84 9.39 7.80 -2.49
C TYR A 84 9.39 8.93 -1.44
N PRO A 85 10.23 9.99 -1.53
CA PRO A 85 10.18 11.10 -0.58
C PRO A 85 8.85 11.87 -0.63
N LEU A 86 8.20 11.94 -1.80
CA LEU A 86 6.91 12.58 -1.95
C LEU A 86 5.83 11.79 -1.20
N LEU A 87 5.78 10.48 -1.39
CA LEU A 87 4.90 9.56 -0.68
C LEU A 87 5.06 9.68 0.83
N LEU A 88 6.29 9.58 1.33
CA LEU A 88 6.58 9.68 2.77
C LEU A 88 6.08 10.99 3.38
N ALA A 89 6.32 12.12 2.71
CA ALA A 89 5.94 13.42 3.24
C ALA A 89 4.41 13.61 3.25
N VAL A 90 3.72 13.13 2.21
CA VAL A 90 2.27 13.24 2.09
C VAL A 90 1.57 12.36 3.13
N GLN A 91 1.94 11.08 3.21
CA GLN A 91 1.32 10.14 4.16
C GLN A 91 1.61 10.52 5.62
N GLU A 92 2.84 10.92 5.94
CA GLU A 92 3.16 11.40 7.29
C GLU A 92 2.35 12.66 7.66
N SER A 93 2.09 13.54 6.68
CA SER A 93 1.25 14.71 6.92
C SER A 93 -0.21 14.32 7.15
N CYS A 94 -0.76 13.36 6.41
CA CYS A 94 -2.12 12.84 6.59
C CYS A 94 -2.28 12.20 7.97
N ALA A 95 -1.41 11.27 8.33
CA ALA A 95 -1.41 10.63 9.64
C ALA A 95 -1.31 11.66 10.77
N ARG A 96 -0.46 12.67 10.64
CA ARG A 96 -0.28 13.74 11.61
C ARG A 96 -1.52 14.62 11.74
N ILE A 97 -2.20 14.93 10.61
CA ILE A 97 -3.47 15.68 10.63
C ILE A 97 -4.48 14.95 11.51
N GLY A 98 -4.70 13.65 11.29
CA GLY A 98 -5.60 12.84 12.12
C GLY A 98 -5.18 12.82 13.59
N ALA A 99 -3.90 12.55 13.85
CA ALA A 99 -3.33 12.45 15.19
C ALA A 99 -3.40 13.76 16.00
N ILE A 100 -3.38 14.92 15.36
CA ILE A 100 -3.39 16.23 16.03
C ILE A 100 -4.81 16.78 16.15
N THR A 101 -5.63 16.60 15.11
CA THR A 101 -6.98 17.20 15.09
C THR A 101 -8.05 16.30 15.71
N GLY A 102 -7.78 14.98 15.80
CA GLY A 102 -8.79 13.99 16.19
C GLY A 102 -9.93 13.87 15.18
N LYS A 103 -9.73 14.34 13.95
CA LYS A 103 -10.71 14.38 12.87
C LYS A 103 -10.12 13.85 11.60
N GLY A 104 -10.96 13.26 10.74
CA GLY A 104 -10.54 12.87 9.41
C GLY A 104 -10.32 14.06 8.47
N LEU A 105 -9.68 13.80 7.34
CA LEU A 105 -9.20 14.84 6.42
C LEU A 105 -10.35 15.69 5.86
N ALA A 106 -11.47 15.06 5.46
CA ALA A 106 -12.61 15.79 4.91
C ALA A 106 -13.30 16.67 5.95
N ALA A 107 -13.37 16.23 7.21
CA ALA A 107 -13.91 17.02 8.31
C ALA A 107 -13.07 18.27 8.58
N VAL A 108 -11.73 18.14 8.57
CA VAL A 108 -10.81 19.27 8.75
C VAL A 108 -10.94 20.26 7.59
N ILE A 109 -11.02 19.76 6.35
CA ILE A 109 -11.21 20.62 5.17
C ILE A 109 -12.56 21.34 5.23
N LYS A 110 -13.63 20.64 5.61
CA LYS A 110 -15.00 21.21 5.74
C LYS A 110 -15.07 22.38 6.69
N GLU A 111 -14.38 22.29 7.83
CA GLU A 111 -14.41 23.32 8.88
C GLU A 111 -13.58 24.55 8.53
N ASN A 112 -12.52 24.39 7.75
CA ASN A 112 -11.50 25.44 7.58
C ASN A 112 -11.38 25.98 6.16
N TYR A 113 -12.00 25.33 5.17
CA TYR A 113 -11.82 25.69 3.75
C TYR A 113 -13.12 25.67 2.95
N SER A 114 -13.03 25.89 1.64
CA SER A 114 -14.17 25.96 0.73
C SER A 114 -14.92 24.64 0.60
N LYS A 115 -16.23 24.66 0.81
CA LYS A 115 -17.11 23.51 0.59
C LYS A 115 -17.12 23.01 -0.85
N LYS A 116 -16.97 23.93 -1.84
CA LYS A 116 -16.90 23.56 -3.27
C LYS A 116 -15.68 22.69 -3.54
N LEU A 117 -14.51 23.08 -3.02
CA LEU A 117 -13.27 22.31 -3.18
C LEU A 117 -13.35 20.96 -2.44
N LEU A 118 -13.95 20.94 -1.25
CA LEU A 118 -14.20 19.70 -0.52
C LEU A 118 -15.05 18.72 -1.34
N TYR A 119 -16.24 19.13 -1.77
CA TYR A 119 -17.14 18.23 -2.49
C TYR A 119 -16.59 17.79 -3.85
N MET A 120 -15.85 18.66 -4.55
CA MET A 120 -15.13 18.27 -5.77
C MET A 120 -14.08 17.19 -5.48
N SER A 121 -13.24 17.41 -4.47
CA SER A 121 -12.18 16.45 -4.09
C SER A 121 -12.75 15.12 -3.63
N VAL A 122 -13.77 15.15 -2.76
CA VAL A 122 -14.47 13.95 -2.29
C VAL A 122 -15.13 13.21 -3.45
N GLY A 123 -15.80 13.93 -4.34
CA GLY A 123 -16.44 13.34 -5.52
C GLY A 123 -15.44 12.62 -6.43
N LEU A 124 -14.30 13.26 -6.72
CA LEU A 124 -13.23 12.65 -7.53
C LEU A 124 -12.70 11.37 -6.90
N VAL A 125 -12.43 11.39 -5.58
CA VAL A 125 -11.91 10.21 -4.88
C VAL A 125 -12.94 9.10 -4.81
N VAL A 126 -14.21 9.40 -4.54
CA VAL A 126 -15.26 8.40 -4.50
C VAL A 126 -15.43 7.71 -5.86
N VAL A 127 -15.37 8.48 -6.95
CA VAL A 127 -15.41 7.93 -8.32
C VAL A 127 -14.18 7.07 -8.57
N ALA A 128 -12.98 7.59 -8.27
CA ALA A 128 -11.72 6.84 -8.42
C ALA A 128 -11.74 5.51 -7.66
N ASN A 129 -12.10 5.56 -6.38
CA ASN A 129 -12.19 4.37 -5.53
C ASN A 129 -13.24 3.38 -6.03
N THR A 130 -14.40 3.86 -6.49
CA THR A 130 -15.46 2.98 -7.02
C THR A 130 -15.01 2.23 -8.27
N ILE A 131 -14.31 2.91 -9.18
CA ILE A 131 -13.75 2.28 -10.38
C ILE A 131 -12.64 1.29 -9.98
N ASN A 132 -11.78 1.67 -9.02
CA ASN A 132 -10.71 0.79 -8.52
C ASN A 132 -11.26 -0.47 -7.84
N ILE A 133 -12.30 -0.34 -7.00
CA ILE A 133 -13.01 -1.48 -6.42
C ILE A 133 -13.50 -2.44 -7.51
N GLY A 134 -14.06 -1.90 -8.60
CA GLY A 134 -14.48 -2.70 -9.74
C GLY A 134 -13.34 -3.45 -10.39
N ALA A 135 -12.24 -2.75 -10.67
CA ALA A 135 -11.03 -3.34 -11.27
C ALA A 135 -10.41 -4.43 -10.38
N ASP A 136 -10.32 -4.19 -9.06
CA ASP A 136 -9.80 -5.17 -8.09
C ASP A 136 -10.68 -6.42 -8.02
N LEU A 137 -12.00 -6.27 -7.94
CA LEU A 137 -12.95 -7.39 -7.97
C LEU A 137 -12.81 -8.19 -9.26
N GLY A 138 -12.67 -7.51 -10.39
CA GLY A 138 -12.43 -8.12 -11.69
C GLY A 138 -11.10 -8.89 -11.75
N ALA A 139 -10.03 -8.31 -11.23
CA ALA A 139 -8.72 -8.97 -11.17
C ALA A 139 -8.74 -10.21 -10.28
N MET A 140 -9.40 -10.15 -9.12
CA MET A 140 -9.60 -11.31 -8.25
C MET A 140 -10.39 -12.42 -8.94
N ALA A 141 -11.44 -12.08 -9.67
CA ALA A 141 -12.21 -13.04 -10.45
C ALA A 141 -11.40 -13.66 -11.60
N ALA A 142 -10.70 -12.82 -12.38
CA ALA A 142 -9.88 -13.26 -13.51
C ALA A 142 -8.69 -14.14 -13.07
N THR A 143 -8.06 -13.84 -11.95
CA THR A 143 -6.98 -14.69 -11.41
C THR A 143 -7.50 -16.00 -10.86
N THR A 144 -8.70 -16.03 -10.29
CA THR A 144 -9.35 -17.28 -9.84
C THR A 144 -9.71 -18.19 -11.02
N GLN A 145 -10.12 -17.62 -12.17
CA GLN A 145 -10.40 -18.37 -13.39
C GLN A 145 -9.16 -19.09 -13.96
N LEU A 146 -7.95 -18.76 -13.53
CA LEU A 146 -6.75 -19.53 -13.93
C LEU A 146 -6.75 -20.97 -13.39
N PHE A 147 -7.60 -21.28 -12.40
CA PHE A 147 -7.64 -22.58 -11.70
C PHE A 147 -9.00 -23.26 -11.73
N VAL A 148 -10.08 -22.50 -11.85
CA VAL A 148 -11.44 -23.02 -11.77
C VAL A 148 -12.27 -22.51 -12.95
N ASP A 149 -12.99 -23.41 -13.59
CA ASP A 149 -13.90 -23.09 -14.69
C ASP A 149 -15.26 -22.65 -14.12
N VAL A 150 -15.28 -21.44 -13.56
CA VAL A 150 -16.46 -20.79 -12.99
C VAL A 150 -16.69 -19.47 -13.72
N PRO A 151 -17.94 -19.12 -14.07
CA PRO A 151 -18.23 -17.86 -14.75
C PRO A 151 -17.68 -16.66 -14.00
N PHE A 152 -16.99 -15.75 -14.71
CA PHE A 152 -16.39 -14.54 -14.17
C PHE A 152 -17.37 -13.72 -13.31
N ALA A 153 -18.60 -13.54 -13.80
CA ALA A 153 -19.64 -12.80 -13.09
C ALA A 153 -19.96 -13.38 -11.70
N LEU A 154 -19.99 -14.73 -11.60
CA LEU A 154 -20.26 -15.40 -10.33
C LEU A 154 -19.11 -15.20 -9.34
N LEU A 155 -17.87 -15.27 -9.80
CA LEU A 155 -16.68 -15.04 -8.96
C LEU A 155 -16.63 -13.59 -8.48
N ALA A 156 -16.86 -12.62 -9.37
CA ALA A 156 -16.88 -11.21 -8.99
C ALA A 156 -17.99 -10.90 -7.97
N CYS A 157 -19.18 -11.45 -8.15
CA CYS A 157 -20.28 -11.34 -7.18
C CYS A 157 -19.93 -12.00 -5.84
N LEU A 158 -19.29 -13.16 -5.87
CA LEU A 158 -18.87 -13.88 -4.66
C LEU A 158 -17.85 -13.05 -3.86
N TYR A 159 -16.83 -12.49 -4.52
CA TYR A 159 -15.85 -11.63 -3.85
C TYR A 159 -16.48 -10.35 -3.29
N ALA A 160 -17.34 -9.69 -4.04
CA ALA A 160 -18.07 -8.52 -3.55
C ALA A 160 -18.91 -8.87 -2.30
N LEU A 161 -19.62 -9.99 -2.31
CA LEU A 161 -20.40 -10.47 -1.17
C LEU A 161 -19.50 -10.76 0.04
N ILE A 162 -18.40 -11.49 -0.16
CA ILE A 162 -17.43 -11.80 0.91
C ILE A 162 -16.92 -10.53 1.54
N ILE A 163 -16.50 -9.54 0.74
CA ILE A 163 -15.95 -8.27 1.21
C ILE A 163 -16.99 -7.49 2.00
N VAL A 164 -18.21 -7.35 1.51
CA VAL A 164 -19.30 -6.65 2.21
C VAL A 164 -19.60 -7.33 3.56
N LEU A 165 -19.66 -8.66 3.58
CA LEU A 165 -19.87 -9.42 4.82
C LEU A 165 -18.71 -9.26 5.79
N LEU A 166 -17.47 -9.30 5.32
CA LEU A 166 -16.29 -9.07 6.16
C LEU A 166 -16.31 -7.69 6.79
N VAL A 167 -16.60 -6.64 6.03
CA VAL A 167 -16.62 -5.26 6.55
C VAL A 167 -17.74 -5.04 7.55
N ILE A 168 -18.90 -5.67 7.37
CA ILE A 168 -20.06 -5.50 8.26
C ILE A 168 -19.90 -6.31 9.55
N PHE A 169 -19.42 -7.55 9.48
CA PHE A 169 -19.46 -8.49 10.58
C PHE A 169 -18.12 -8.72 11.28
N VAL A 170 -17.00 -8.50 10.60
CA VAL A 170 -15.66 -8.70 11.14
C VAL A 170 -14.99 -7.36 11.37
N SER A 171 -14.48 -7.11 12.59
CA SER A 171 -13.77 -5.86 12.83
C SER A 171 -12.50 -5.82 11.97
N TYR A 172 -12.23 -4.68 11.35
CA TYR A 172 -11.07 -4.46 10.48
C TYR A 172 -9.75 -4.95 11.09
N LYS A 173 -9.53 -4.71 12.39
CA LYS A 173 -8.33 -5.14 13.10
C LYS A 173 -8.10 -6.66 13.10
N HIS A 174 -9.15 -7.45 13.05
CA HIS A 174 -9.02 -8.92 13.07
C HIS A 174 -8.69 -9.45 11.67
N TYR A 175 -9.43 -9.06 10.65
CA TYR A 175 -9.16 -9.59 9.32
C TYR A 175 -7.88 -9.00 8.70
N ALA A 176 -7.56 -7.72 8.92
CA ALA A 176 -6.31 -7.12 8.45
C ALA A 176 -5.06 -7.84 8.99
N LYS A 177 -5.12 -8.40 10.21
CA LYS A 177 -4.05 -9.25 10.74
C LYS A 177 -3.83 -10.51 9.91
N ILE A 178 -4.88 -11.09 9.37
CA ILE A 178 -4.80 -12.28 8.52
C ILE A 178 -4.33 -11.89 7.13
N LEU A 179 -4.95 -10.88 6.54
CA LEU A 179 -4.69 -10.47 5.17
C LEU A 179 -3.29 -9.90 4.94
N LYS A 180 -2.71 -9.21 5.93
CA LYS A 180 -1.31 -8.75 5.82
C LYS A 180 -0.31 -9.90 5.63
N TRP A 181 -0.63 -11.14 6.07
CA TRP A 181 0.19 -12.31 5.77
C TRP A 181 0.15 -12.69 4.30
N LEU A 182 -0.95 -12.39 3.60
CA LEU A 182 -1.04 -12.59 2.16
C LEU A 182 -0.18 -11.58 1.40
N ALA A 183 0.06 -10.39 1.94
CA ALA A 183 1.02 -9.45 1.37
C ALA A 183 2.46 -10.00 1.32
N ILE A 184 2.78 -11.05 2.10
CA ILE A 184 4.08 -11.75 2.00
C ILE A 184 4.29 -12.34 0.61
N THR A 185 3.22 -12.68 -0.11
CA THR A 185 3.34 -13.17 -1.50
C THR A 185 4.00 -12.17 -2.43
N LEU A 186 3.92 -10.86 -2.13
CA LEU A 186 4.63 -9.82 -2.86
C LEU A 186 6.16 -9.96 -2.77
N LEU A 187 6.68 -10.63 -1.73
CA LEU A 187 8.10 -10.96 -1.63
C LEU A 187 8.57 -11.91 -2.74
N ALA A 188 7.64 -12.54 -3.47
CA ALA A 188 7.96 -13.29 -4.67
C ALA A 188 8.68 -12.42 -5.71
N TYR A 189 8.30 -11.14 -5.88
CA TYR A 189 8.94 -10.25 -6.85
C TYR A 189 10.41 -9.91 -6.50
N PRO A 190 10.75 -9.48 -5.28
CA PRO A 190 12.15 -9.34 -4.88
C PRO A 190 12.96 -10.63 -5.08
N VAL A 191 12.40 -11.78 -4.69
CA VAL A 191 13.08 -13.06 -4.83
C VAL A 191 13.29 -13.40 -6.32
N THR A 192 12.27 -13.22 -7.16
CA THR A 192 12.40 -13.41 -8.62
C THR A 192 13.49 -12.51 -9.21
N ALA A 193 13.46 -11.22 -8.87
CA ALA A 193 14.46 -10.27 -9.34
C ALA A 193 15.89 -10.66 -8.94
N LEU A 194 16.07 -11.25 -7.75
CA LEU A 194 17.38 -11.74 -7.28
C LEU A 194 17.82 -13.04 -7.99
N LEU A 195 16.88 -13.90 -8.39
CA LEU A 195 17.17 -15.20 -9.03
C LEU A 195 17.47 -15.10 -10.52
N VAL A 196 16.89 -14.12 -11.22
CA VAL A 196 16.99 -14.00 -12.69
C VAL A 196 18.37 -13.51 -13.18
N GLY A 197 19.31 -13.23 -12.28
CA GLY A 197 20.67 -12.86 -12.69
C GLY A 197 20.76 -11.47 -13.35
N GLN A 198 20.23 -10.47 -12.66
CA GLN A 198 20.20 -9.07 -13.10
C GLN A 198 21.58 -8.47 -13.36
N ASN A 199 21.68 -7.55 -14.32
CA ASN A 199 22.78 -6.60 -14.39
C ASN A 199 22.56 -5.47 -13.37
N TRP A 200 22.93 -5.70 -12.11
CA TRP A 200 22.71 -4.75 -11.03
C TRP A 200 23.32 -3.36 -11.27
N PRO A 201 24.52 -3.21 -11.85
CA PRO A 201 25.05 -1.91 -12.27
C PRO A 201 24.09 -1.14 -13.18
N GLU A 202 23.47 -1.81 -14.15
CA GLU A 202 22.49 -1.21 -15.07
C GLU A 202 21.20 -0.82 -14.35
N VAL A 203 20.68 -1.70 -13.48
CA VAL A 203 19.49 -1.42 -12.65
C VAL A 203 19.71 -0.19 -11.78
N PHE A 204 20.86 -0.09 -11.09
CA PHE A 204 21.18 1.08 -10.28
C PHE A 204 21.39 2.32 -11.13
N HIS A 205 22.08 2.21 -12.27
CA HIS A 205 22.23 3.32 -13.20
C HIS A 205 20.87 3.84 -13.66
N ALA A 206 19.97 2.97 -14.11
CA ALA A 206 18.61 3.34 -14.53
C ALA A 206 17.77 3.92 -13.39
N THR A 207 17.99 3.45 -12.15
CA THR A 207 17.28 3.96 -10.98
C THR A 207 17.69 5.40 -10.62
N PHE A 208 18.96 5.77 -10.79
CA PHE A 208 19.46 7.10 -10.40
C PHE A 208 19.71 8.05 -11.56
N THR A 209 19.49 7.61 -12.81
CA THR A 209 19.65 8.44 -14.01
C THR A 209 18.28 8.79 -14.58
N ILE A 210 17.89 10.06 -14.49
CA ILE A 210 16.62 10.54 -15.02
C ILE A 210 16.68 10.54 -16.54
N SER A 211 15.86 9.72 -17.19
CA SER A 211 15.77 9.60 -18.65
C SER A 211 14.31 9.59 -19.12
N PRO A 212 13.61 10.72 -19.05
CA PRO A 212 12.20 10.79 -19.39
C PRO A 212 12.01 10.69 -20.90
N LYS A 213 11.10 9.81 -21.34
CA LYS A 213 10.55 9.80 -22.68
C LYS A 213 9.19 10.49 -22.63
N LEU A 214 8.92 11.38 -23.61
CA LEU A 214 7.71 12.20 -23.63
C LEU A 214 6.67 11.67 -24.64
N ASP A 215 6.66 10.35 -24.88
CA ASP A 215 5.57 9.72 -25.63
C ASP A 215 4.36 9.44 -24.71
N PHE A 216 3.20 9.35 -25.34
CA PHE A 216 1.92 9.18 -24.60
C PHE A 216 1.92 7.96 -23.68
N GLN A 217 2.45 6.82 -24.14
CA GLN A 217 2.43 5.58 -23.35
C GLN A 217 3.32 5.71 -22.11
N THR A 218 4.51 6.30 -22.24
CA THR A 218 5.41 6.56 -21.11
C THR A 218 4.77 7.51 -20.10
N ILE A 219 4.15 8.59 -20.57
CA ILE A 219 3.48 9.59 -19.71
C ILE A 219 2.28 8.94 -19.01
N TYR A 220 1.48 8.15 -19.72
CA TYR A 220 0.31 7.46 -19.19
C TYR A 220 0.70 6.51 -18.04
N ILE A 221 1.70 5.65 -18.26
CA ILE A 221 2.18 4.73 -17.23
C ILE A 221 2.87 5.49 -16.08
N PHE A 222 3.63 6.54 -16.34
CA PHE A 222 4.25 7.35 -15.29
C PHE A 222 3.22 8.05 -14.40
N VAL A 223 2.14 8.59 -14.99
CA VAL A 223 1.01 9.15 -14.20
C VAL A 223 0.31 8.05 -13.40
N GLY A 224 0.16 6.86 -13.98
CA GLY A 224 -0.33 5.68 -13.26
C GLY A 224 0.56 5.30 -12.07
N MET A 225 1.89 5.23 -12.26
CA MET A 225 2.84 4.98 -11.17
C MET A 225 2.75 6.04 -10.08
N LEU A 226 2.70 7.32 -10.43
CA LEU A 226 2.48 8.41 -9.46
C LEU A 226 1.14 8.26 -8.73
N GLY A 227 0.06 7.92 -9.44
CA GLY A 227 -1.28 7.83 -8.90
C GLY A 227 -1.51 6.62 -7.99
N THR A 228 -0.85 5.49 -8.27
CA THR A 228 -0.88 4.34 -7.39
C THR A 228 0.07 4.47 -6.20
N THR A 229 1.24 5.14 -6.36
CA THR A 229 2.17 5.41 -5.25
C THR A 229 1.63 6.50 -4.31
N ILE A 230 1.05 7.59 -4.85
CA ILE A 230 0.53 8.71 -4.06
C ILE A 230 -0.99 8.68 -4.15
N SER A 231 -1.56 7.61 -3.63
CA SER A 231 -2.97 7.27 -3.81
C SER A 231 -3.89 8.13 -2.95
N PRO A 232 -4.89 8.80 -3.56
CA PRO A 232 -5.77 9.74 -2.85
C PRO A 232 -6.66 9.06 -1.80
N TYR A 233 -6.99 7.78 -1.98
CA TYR A 233 -7.79 7.03 -1.01
C TYR A 233 -7.05 6.82 0.32
N LEU A 234 -5.72 6.67 0.27
CA LEU A 234 -4.91 6.52 1.48
C LEU A 234 -4.86 7.80 2.32
N PHE A 235 -5.05 8.98 1.72
CA PHE A 235 -5.07 10.24 2.46
C PHE A 235 -6.23 10.31 3.45
N PHE A 236 -7.42 9.92 3.00
CA PHE A 236 -8.59 9.82 3.87
C PHE A 236 -8.49 8.66 4.83
N TRP A 237 -8.07 7.50 4.32
CA TRP A 237 -7.93 6.29 5.11
C TRP A 237 -6.97 6.49 6.28
N ASP A 238 -5.71 6.87 6.01
CA ASP A 238 -4.68 7.00 7.04
C ASP A 238 -5.06 8.07 8.08
N THR A 239 -5.59 9.20 7.63
CA THR A 239 -6.05 10.26 8.55
C THR A 239 -7.14 9.73 9.50
N SER A 240 -8.15 9.03 8.99
CA SER A 240 -9.28 8.54 9.79
C SER A 240 -8.91 7.31 10.63
N GLU A 241 -8.05 6.42 10.13
CA GLU A 241 -7.57 5.25 10.88
C GLU A 241 -6.70 5.67 12.08
N GLN A 242 -5.90 6.74 11.96
CA GLN A 242 -5.19 7.30 13.10
C GLN A 242 -6.14 7.78 14.20
N VAL A 243 -7.26 8.40 13.82
CA VAL A 243 -8.28 8.83 14.78
C VAL A 243 -8.97 7.63 15.43
N GLU A 244 -9.31 6.59 14.64
CA GLU A 244 -9.90 5.36 15.17
C GLU A 244 -8.97 4.61 16.13
N GLU A 245 -7.67 4.59 15.84
CA GLU A 245 -6.68 4.00 16.73
C GLU A 245 -6.63 4.71 18.09
N GLU A 246 -6.69 6.06 18.10
CA GLU A 246 -6.74 6.84 19.32
C GLU A 246 -8.02 6.57 20.13
N VAL A 247 -9.17 6.43 19.46
CA VAL A 247 -10.42 6.03 20.10
C VAL A 247 -10.31 4.59 20.64
N ALA A 248 -9.71 3.68 19.89
CA ALA A 248 -9.55 2.28 20.30
C ALA A 248 -8.59 2.11 21.48
N LYS A 249 -7.56 2.95 21.57
CA LYS A 249 -6.63 3.01 22.72
C LYS A 249 -7.21 3.76 23.92
N ARG A 250 -8.45 4.28 23.81
CA ARG A 250 -9.14 5.10 24.82
C ARG A 250 -8.41 6.41 25.15
N ASN A 251 -7.58 6.91 24.27
CA ASN A 251 -6.96 8.23 24.36
C ASN A 251 -7.95 9.34 23.99
N LEU A 252 -8.93 9.00 23.13
CA LEU A 252 -10.10 9.83 22.80
C LEU A 252 -11.39 9.11 23.24
N LYS A 253 -12.36 9.86 23.76
CA LYS A 253 -13.70 9.33 24.08
C LYS A 253 -14.58 9.25 22.83
N LYS A 254 -14.38 10.20 21.90
CA LYS A 254 -15.10 10.25 20.62
C LYS A 254 -14.27 10.98 19.56
N ILE A 255 -14.58 10.72 18.29
CA ILE A 255 -14.04 11.46 17.15
C ILE A 255 -14.34 12.96 17.31
N GLY A 256 -13.38 13.83 17.00
CA GLY A 256 -13.49 15.29 17.10
C GLY A 256 -13.02 15.88 18.42
N GLU A 257 -12.63 15.07 19.39
CA GLU A 257 -11.87 15.55 20.55
C GLU A 257 -10.41 15.77 20.15
N VAL A 258 -9.77 16.83 20.70
CA VAL A 258 -8.35 17.11 20.46
C VAL A 258 -7.49 16.10 21.21
N PRO A 259 -6.69 15.30 20.52
CA PRO A 259 -5.83 14.31 21.15
C PRO A 259 -4.72 14.97 21.98
N ASN A 260 -4.32 14.31 23.06
CA ASN A 260 -3.11 14.71 23.78
C ASN A 260 -1.86 14.11 23.08
N ALA A 261 -1.50 14.67 21.94
CA ALA A 261 -0.39 14.18 21.14
C ALA A 261 0.96 14.52 21.81
N THR A 262 1.69 13.47 22.20
CA THR A 262 3.05 13.63 22.74
C THR A 262 4.09 13.55 21.62
N LYS A 263 5.25 14.18 21.81
CA LYS A 263 6.41 14.09 20.88
C LYS A 263 6.80 12.65 20.61
N ARG A 264 6.68 11.76 21.61
CA ARG A 264 6.98 10.34 21.47
C ARG A 264 5.95 9.62 20.59
N TYR A 265 4.68 9.96 20.72
CA TYR A 265 3.62 9.44 19.87
C TYR A 265 3.85 9.78 18.40
N LEU A 266 4.13 11.05 18.11
CA LEU A 266 4.42 11.52 16.75
C LEU A 266 5.71 10.90 16.17
N HIS A 267 6.72 10.64 17.00
CA HIS A 267 7.91 9.92 16.56
C HIS A 267 7.59 8.47 16.17
N ASN A 268 6.77 7.78 16.95
CA ASN A 268 6.32 6.41 16.64
C ASN A 268 5.47 6.37 15.37
N LEU A 269 4.56 7.33 15.19
CA LEU A 269 3.75 7.50 13.98
C LEU A 269 4.62 7.68 12.72
N ARG A 270 5.65 8.54 12.80
CA ARG A 270 6.61 8.71 11.70
C ARG A 270 7.36 7.43 11.37
N LEU A 271 7.79 6.70 12.41
CA LEU A 271 8.50 5.44 12.21
C LEU A 271 7.60 4.37 11.57
N ASP A 272 6.34 4.29 11.99
CA ASP A 272 5.36 3.36 11.44
C ASP A 272 5.10 3.66 9.96
N ASN A 273 4.81 4.91 9.62
CA ASN A 273 4.65 5.37 8.24
C ASN A 273 5.92 5.14 7.39
N PHE A 274 7.10 5.47 7.93
CA PHE A 274 8.36 5.25 7.24
C PHE A 274 8.55 3.77 6.87
N VAL A 275 8.30 2.86 7.81
CA VAL A 275 8.44 1.42 7.57
C VAL A 275 7.42 0.93 6.54
N GLY A 276 6.14 1.30 6.67
CA GLY A 276 5.09 0.89 5.75
C GLY A 276 5.38 1.36 4.32
N MET A 277 5.62 2.65 4.13
CA MET A 277 5.86 3.25 2.81
C MET A 277 7.20 2.79 2.18
N THR A 278 8.23 2.51 3.00
CA THR A 278 9.49 1.94 2.50
C THR A 278 9.28 0.55 1.94
N LEU A 279 8.54 -0.31 2.67
CA LEU A 279 8.24 -1.66 2.20
C LEU A 279 7.43 -1.63 0.90
N ALA A 280 6.38 -0.82 0.81
CA ALA A 280 5.59 -0.65 -0.40
C ALA A 280 6.46 -0.18 -1.59
N SER A 281 7.21 0.91 -1.42
CA SER A 281 8.06 1.44 -2.50
C SER A 281 9.14 0.45 -2.95
N LEU A 282 9.73 -0.31 -2.04
CA LEU A 282 10.71 -1.35 -2.39
C LEU A 282 10.06 -2.50 -3.16
N THR A 283 8.88 -2.94 -2.72
CA THR A 283 8.13 -3.99 -3.42
C THR A 283 7.80 -3.55 -4.84
N ALA A 284 7.27 -2.34 -5.01
CA ALA A 284 6.95 -1.75 -6.30
C ALA A 284 8.19 -1.67 -7.22
N TRP A 285 9.33 -1.22 -6.70
CA TRP A 285 10.60 -1.18 -7.44
C TRP A 285 11.02 -2.57 -7.92
N PHE A 286 10.91 -3.59 -7.05
CA PHE A 286 11.19 -4.97 -7.41
C PHE A 286 10.19 -5.57 -8.40
N ILE A 287 8.91 -5.17 -8.38
CA ILE A 287 7.92 -5.58 -9.39
C ILE A 287 8.36 -5.12 -10.77
N VAL A 288 8.76 -3.84 -10.91
CA VAL A 288 9.27 -3.32 -12.19
C VAL A 288 10.49 -4.09 -12.66
N ILE A 289 11.48 -4.33 -11.79
CA ILE A 289 12.70 -5.08 -12.12
C ILE A 289 12.38 -6.52 -12.55
N ALA A 290 11.56 -7.23 -11.78
CA ALA A 290 11.18 -8.60 -12.10
C ALA A 290 10.48 -8.67 -13.48
N CYS A 291 9.52 -7.78 -13.74
CA CYS A 291 8.84 -7.75 -15.03
C CYS A 291 9.75 -7.30 -16.19
N ALA A 292 10.67 -6.38 -15.94
CA ALA A 292 11.67 -5.98 -16.94
C ALA A 292 12.55 -7.15 -17.36
N SER A 293 13.04 -7.92 -16.43
CA SER A 293 13.97 -9.02 -16.68
C SER A 293 13.29 -10.32 -17.13
N THR A 294 12.00 -10.46 -16.91
CA THR A 294 11.26 -11.67 -17.29
C THR A 294 10.35 -11.44 -18.49
N LEU A 295 9.52 -10.39 -18.48
CA LEU A 295 8.56 -10.13 -19.55
C LEU A 295 9.22 -9.33 -20.69
N TYR A 296 9.77 -8.15 -20.39
CA TYR A 296 10.40 -7.29 -21.39
C TYR A 296 11.55 -8.00 -22.11
N ALA A 297 12.43 -8.68 -21.38
CA ALA A 297 13.55 -9.42 -21.94
C ALA A 297 13.11 -10.56 -22.89
N ASN A 298 11.90 -11.08 -22.75
CA ASN A 298 11.31 -12.09 -23.62
C ASN A 298 10.32 -11.50 -24.65
N GLY A 299 10.32 -10.18 -24.88
CA GLY A 299 9.49 -9.51 -25.89
C GLY A 299 8.02 -9.35 -25.50
N ILE A 300 7.62 -9.64 -24.26
CA ILE A 300 6.26 -9.42 -23.75
C ILE A 300 6.18 -7.99 -23.22
N THR A 301 5.74 -7.06 -24.08
CA THR A 301 5.69 -5.62 -23.76
C THR A 301 4.31 -5.14 -23.26
N GLN A 302 3.30 -5.97 -23.36
CA GLN A 302 1.95 -5.67 -22.88
C GLN A 302 1.39 -6.83 -22.07
N ILE A 303 0.85 -6.50 -20.91
CA ILE A 303 0.16 -7.46 -20.05
C ILE A 303 -1.34 -7.32 -20.32
N ASN A 304 -1.89 -8.29 -21.04
CA ASN A 304 -3.30 -8.29 -21.39
C ASN A 304 -4.15 -9.17 -20.46
N THR A 305 -3.53 -10.13 -19.79
CA THR A 305 -4.23 -11.10 -18.95
C THR A 305 -3.53 -11.32 -17.61
N ALA A 306 -4.27 -11.83 -16.62
CA ALA A 306 -3.69 -12.27 -15.36
C ALA A 306 -2.62 -13.37 -15.54
N ALA A 307 -2.77 -14.21 -16.58
CA ALA A 307 -1.76 -15.21 -16.92
C ALA A 307 -0.46 -14.58 -17.40
N ASP A 308 -0.53 -13.52 -18.20
CA ASP A 308 0.69 -12.79 -18.66
C ASP A 308 1.43 -12.18 -17.47
N ALA A 309 0.70 -11.56 -16.54
CA ALA A 309 1.30 -10.99 -15.33
C ALA A 309 1.97 -12.08 -14.45
N ALA A 310 1.35 -13.26 -14.33
CA ALA A 310 1.88 -14.37 -13.56
C ALA A 310 3.20 -14.92 -14.11
N ARG A 311 3.45 -14.81 -15.43
CA ARG A 311 4.72 -15.24 -16.07
C ARG A 311 5.95 -14.54 -15.52
N ALA A 312 5.79 -13.33 -14.98
CA ALA A 312 6.89 -12.63 -14.32
C ALA A 312 7.49 -13.42 -13.14
N LEU A 313 6.73 -14.34 -12.56
CA LEU A 313 7.15 -15.17 -11.41
C LEU A 313 7.63 -16.57 -11.81
N GLU A 314 7.55 -16.96 -13.08
CA GLU A 314 7.99 -18.30 -13.54
C GLU A 314 9.45 -18.64 -13.17
N PRO A 315 10.42 -17.71 -13.27
CA PRO A 315 11.81 -18.01 -12.89
C PRO A 315 11.98 -18.41 -11.42
N LEU A 316 11.12 -17.91 -10.52
CA LEU A 316 11.14 -18.27 -9.10
C LEU A 316 10.89 -19.76 -8.87
N VAL A 317 10.16 -20.40 -9.76
CA VAL A 317 9.62 -21.74 -9.57
C VAL A 317 10.09 -22.74 -10.64
N GLN A 318 11.12 -22.40 -11.42
CA GLN A 318 11.66 -23.25 -12.48
C GLN A 318 12.11 -24.65 -12.03
N GLY A 319 12.46 -24.81 -10.74
CA GLY A 319 12.83 -26.10 -10.15
C GLY A 319 11.64 -26.99 -9.76
N PHE A 320 10.41 -26.52 -9.89
CA PHE A 320 9.20 -27.28 -9.54
C PHE A 320 8.59 -27.94 -10.78
N PRO A 321 8.00 -29.13 -10.65
CA PRO A 321 7.07 -29.64 -11.65
C PRO A 321 5.95 -28.61 -11.88
N ASP A 322 5.58 -28.35 -13.14
CA ASP A 322 4.54 -27.39 -13.50
C ASP A 322 4.81 -25.94 -13.03
N ALA A 323 6.04 -25.43 -13.25
CA ALA A 323 6.49 -24.10 -12.86
C ALA A 323 5.46 -22.99 -13.21
N GLY A 324 4.86 -23.04 -14.40
CA GLY A 324 3.84 -22.09 -14.81
C GLY A 324 2.58 -22.11 -13.93
N LEU A 325 2.15 -23.30 -13.46
CA LEU A 325 1.01 -23.42 -12.54
C LEU A 325 1.33 -22.82 -11.17
N VAL A 326 2.52 -23.11 -10.67
CA VAL A 326 2.97 -22.58 -9.36
C VAL A 326 3.13 -21.06 -9.41
N ALA A 327 3.67 -20.50 -10.50
CA ALA A 327 3.75 -19.04 -10.71
C ALA A 327 2.35 -18.40 -10.70
N LYS A 328 1.39 -18.98 -11.44
CA LYS A 328 0.00 -18.53 -11.43
C LYS A 328 -0.60 -18.57 -10.03
N LEU A 329 -0.33 -19.63 -9.25
CA LEU A 329 -0.84 -19.77 -7.89
C LEU A 329 -0.30 -18.69 -6.94
N ILE A 330 1.00 -18.44 -6.96
CA ILE A 330 1.64 -17.39 -6.15
C ILE A 330 1.06 -16.02 -6.52
N PHE A 331 0.96 -15.72 -7.82
CA PHE A 331 0.38 -14.48 -8.32
C PHE A 331 -1.07 -14.31 -7.88
N SER A 332 -1.90 -15.34 -8.06
CA SER A 332 -3.34 -15.29 -7.74
C SER A 332 -3.58 -15.14 -6.24
N VAL A 333 -2.84 -15.85 -5.40
CA VAL A 333 -2.92 -15.68 -3.94
C VAL A 333 -2.53 -14.25 -3.54
N GLY A 334 -1.54 -13.66 -4.21
CA GLY A 334 -1.14 -12.26 -4.02
C GLY A 334 -2.27 -11.31 -4.39
N VAL A 335 -2.78 -11.38 -5.63
CA VAL A 335 -3.84 -10.48 -6.12
C VAL A 335 -5.13 -10.62 -5.32
N ILE A 336 -5.57 -11.85 -5.02
CA ILE A 336 -6.78 -12.10 -4.22
C ILE A 336 -6.58 -11.58 -2.79
N GLY A 337 -5.44 -11.86 -2.17
CA GLY A 337 -5.16 -11.42 -0.81
C GLY A 337 -5.11 -9.91 -0.67
N LEU A 338 -4.44 -9.25 -1.60
CA LEU A 338 -4.35 -7.79 -1.62
C LEU A 338 -5.67 -7.15 -2.00
N GLY A 339 -6.43 -7.71 -2.94
CA GLY A 339 -7.78 -7.23 -3.24
C GLY A 339 -8.74 -7.36 -2.06
N LEU A 340 -8.67 -8.46 -1.31
CA LEU A 340 -9.43 -8.61 -0.06
C LEU A 340 -9.03 -7.57 1.00
N LEU A 341 -7.78 -7.09 1.01
CA LEU A 341 -7.33 -6.02 1.89
C LEU A 341 -7.70 -4.63 1.34
N ALA A 342 -7.42 -4.38 0.06
CA ALA A 342 -7.54 -3.06 -0.57
C ALA A 342 -8.99 -2.62 -0.79
N VAL A 343 -9.88 -3.51 -1.24
CA VAL A 343 -11.28 -3.14 -1.52
C VAL A 343 -11.99 -2.59 -0.27
N PRO A 344 -11.88 -3.18 0.94
CA PRO A 344 -12.38 -2.56 2.17
C PRO A 344 -11.75 -1.21 2.50
N VAL A 345 -10.47 -1.02 2.20
CA VAL A 345 -9.77 0.26 2.43
C VAL A 345 -10.28 1.33 1.46
N LEU A 346 -10.44 1.01 0.18
CA LEU A 346 -11.02 1.89 -0.84
C LEU A 346 -12.47 2.29 -0.52
N ALA A 347 -13.31 1.30 -0.19
CA ALA A 347 -14.70 1.52 0.20
C ALA A 347 -14.82 2.29 1.51
N GLY A 348 -13.96 1.96 2.49
CA GLY A 348 -13.85 2.66 3.77
C GLY A 348 -13.41 4.11 3.60
N SER A 349 -12.38 4.36 2.77
CA SER A 349 -11.91 5.70 2.43
C SER A 349 -13.01 6.57 1.83
N SER A 350 -13.75 6.02 0.85
CA SER A 350 -14.93 6.69 0.26
C SER A 350 -15.98 7.01 1.32
N SER A 351 -16.20 6.08 2.24
CA SER A 351 -17.18 6.22 3.30
C SER A 351 -16.77 7.27 4.34
N TYR A 352 -15.49 7.32 4.74
CA TYR A 352 -14.95 8.40 5.58
C TYR A 352 -15.11 9.74 4.88
N ALA A 353 -14.64 9.86 3.64
CA ALA A 353 -14.70 11.11 2.88
C ALA A 353 -16.13 11.67 2.77
N ILE A 354 -17.12 10.84 2.44
CA ILE A 354 -18.54 11.25 2.33
C ILE A 354 -19.12 11.54 3.71
N SER A 355 -18.93 10.66 4.69
CA SER A 355 -19.53 10.81 6.01
C SER A 355 -19.03 12.07 6.73
N GLU A 356 -17.73 12.34 6.65
CA GLU A 356 -17.11 13.55 7.18
C GLU A 356 -17.62 14.82 6.47
N ALA A 357 -17.67 14.78 5.12
CA ALA A 357 -18.16 15.89 4.32
C ALA A 357 -19.63 16.22 4.65
N LEU A 358 -20.47 15.22 4.86
CA LEU A 358 -21.88 15.39 5.20
C LEU A 358 -22.13 15.57 6.72
N GLY A 359 -21.18 15.18 7.57
CA GLY A 359 -21.31 15.22 9.03
C GLY A 359 -22.11 14.03 9.58
N TRP A 360 -22.03 12.89 8.92
CA TRP A 360 -22.66 11.65 9.39
C TRP A 360 -21.84 10.98 10.48
N LYS A 361 -22.46 10.05 11.22
CA LYS A 361 -21.74 9.18 12.15
C LYS A 361 -20.93 8.18 11.36
N GLU A 362 -19.62 8.12 11.62
CA GLU A 362 -18.63 7.34 10.90
C GLU A 362 -17.83 6.42 11.81
N GLY A 363 -17.08 5.51 11.19
CA GLY A 363 -16.05 4.70 11.84
C GLY A 363 -16.33 3.21 11.81
N LEU A 364 -15.30 2.43 11.45
CA LEU A 364 -15.30 0.97 11.45
C LEU A 364 -15.38 0.37 12.86
N TYR A 365 -15.09 1.15 13.91
CA TYR A 365 -15.30 0.72 15.31
C TYR A 365 -16.79 0.72 15.71
N ARG A 366 -17.65 1.39 14.94
CA ARG A 366 -19.10 1.45 15.20
C ARG A 366 -19.80 0.24 14.57
N LYS A 367 -20.81 -0.25 15.25
CA LYS A 367 -21.71 -1.27 14.67
C LYS A 367 -22.54 -0.66 13.54
N PHE A 368 -22.88 -1.46 12.53
CA PHE A 368 -23.72 -1.10 11.38
C PHE A 368 -24.92 -0.22 11.73
N LYS A 369 -25.73 -0.64 12.71
CA LYS A 369 -26.93 0.12 13.16
C LYS A 369 -26.65 1.52 13.71
N ARG A 370 -25.40 1.83 14.07
CA ARG A 370 -25.01 3.13 14.64
C ARG A 370 -24.36 4.08 13.63
N ALA A 371 -24.00 3.58 12.44
CA ALA A 371 -23.37 4.32 11.37
C ALA A 371 -23.92 3.88 9.99
N ILE A 372 -25.25 3.86 9.84
CA ILE A 372 -25.92 3.32 8.64
C ILE A 372 -25.45 4.02 7.38
N GLY A 373 -25.34 5.36 7.38
CA GLY A 373 -24.86 6.12 6.20
C GLY A 373 -23.42 5.73 5.80
N PHE A 374 -22.54 5.54 6.78
CA PHE A 374 -21.18 5.11 6.56
C PHE A 374 -21.12 3.72 5.87
N TYR A 375 -21.83 2.74 6.41
CA TYR A 375 -21.85 1.40 5.80
C TYR A 375 -22.63 1.35 4.49
N ALA A 376 -23.64 2.22 4.31
CA ALA A 376 -24.37 2.33 3.03
C ALA A 376 -23.44 2.79 1.89
N VAL A 377 -22.50 3.72 2.16
CA VAL A 377 -21.51 4.13 1.19
C VAL A 377 -20.57 2.96 0.83
N ILE A 378 -20.10 2.18 1.81
CA ILE A 378 -19.27 1.00 1.57
C ILE A 378 -19.99 0.01 0.64
N ILE A 379 -21.23 -0.31 0.96
CA ILE A 379 -22.05 -1.25 0.17
C ILE A 379 -22.29 -0.68 -1.24
N ALA A 380 -22.69 0.60 -1.33
CA ALA A 380 -22.98 1.23 -2.62
C ALA A 380 -21.76 1.29 -3.53
N SER A 381 -20.59 1.72 -3.02
CA SER A 381 -19.36 1.78 -3.81
C SER A 381 -18.91 0.38 -4.26
N THR A 382 -19.07 -0.64 -3.41
CA THR A 382 -18.76 -2.03 -3.78
C THR A 382 -19.72 -2.56 -4.86
N LEU A 383 -21.02 -2.28 -4.74
CA LEU A 383 -22.00 -2.72 -5.73
C LEU A 383 -21.86 -1.99 -7.07
N VAL A 384 -21.62 -0.68 -7.05
CA VAL A 384 -21.37 0.10 -8.27
C VAL A 384 -20.05 -0.33 -8.92
N GLY A 385 -18.99 -0.55 -8.12
CA GLY A 385 -17.73 -1.12 -8.60
C GLY A 385 -17.93 -2.50 -9.23
N LEU A 386 -18.69 -3.38 -8.58
CA LEU A 386 -19.04 -4.68 -9.16
C LEU A 386 -19.76 -4.52 -10.51
N ALA A 387 -20.71 -3.59 -10.62
CA ALA A 387 -21.47 -3.37 -11.85
C ALA A 387 -20.57 -2.97 -13.05
N ILE A 388 -19.45 -2.30 -12.81
CA ILE A 388 -18.46 -1.92 -13.85
C ILE A 388 -17.91 -3.17 -14.56
N ASN A 389 -17.78 -4.30 -13.88
CA ASN A 389 -17.28 -5.54 -14.46
C ASN A 389 -18.20 -6.14 -15.53
N PHE A 390 -19.46 -5.73 -15.59
CA PHE A 390 -20.41 -6.18 -16.61
C PHE A 390 -20.42 -5.30 -17.88
N LEU A 391 -19.56 -4.27 -17.93
CA LEU A 391 -19.39 -3.41 -19.11
C LEU A 391 -18.43 -3.99 -20.15
N GLY A 392 -17.88 -5.19 -19.92
CA GLY A 392 -16.95 -5.86 -20.85
C GLY A 392 -15.54 -5.25 -20.88
N ILE A 393 -15.16 -4.48 -19.87
CA ILE A 393 -13.83 -3.90 -19.75
C ILE A 393 -12.87 -4.97 -19.20
N ASP A 394 -11.70 -5.10 -19.85
CA ASP A 394 -10.66 -6.00 -19.36
C ASP A 394 -10.16 -5.58 -17.97
N PRO A 395 -10.17 -6.48 -16.96
CA PRO A 395 -9.82 -6.11 -15.59
C PRO A 395 -8.39 -5.59 -15.42
N ILE A 396 -7.41 -6.13 -16.16
CA ILE A 396 -6.01 -5.68 -16.05
C ILE A 396 -5.84 -4.27 -16.62
N LYS A 397 -6.48 -3.99 -17.75
CA LYS A 397 -6.50 -2.63 -18.31
C LYS A 397 -7.24 -1.65 -17.40
N ALA A 398 -8.32 -2.10 -16.77
CA ALA A 398 -9.05 -1.29 -15.79
C ALA A 398 -8.19 -0.94 -14.58
N LEU A 399 -7.35 -1.85 -14.07
CA LEU A 399 -6.41 -1.59 -12.96
C LEU A 399 -5.42 -0.47 -13.32
N VAL A 400 -4.79 -0.52 -14.49
CA VAL A 400 -3.86 0.53 -14.93
C VAL A 400 -4.59 1.87 -15.13
N PHE A 401 -5.79 1.83 -15.71
CA PHE A 401 -6.62 3.04 -15.88
C PHE A 401 -6.97 3.67 -14.53
N THR A 402 -7.34 2.87 -13.53
CA THR A 402 -7.67 3.41 -12.19
C THR A 402 -6.46 4.06 -11.51
N ALA A 403 -5.26 3.51 -11.69
CA ALA A 403 -4.03 4.11 -11.20
C ALA A 403 -3.80 5.51 -11.82
N VAL A 404 -4.01 5.66 -13.12
CA VAL A 404 -3.94 6.97 -13.81
C VAL A 404 -5.00 7.92 -13.28
N PHE A 405 -6.23 7.44 -13.11
CA PHE A 405 -7.34 8.26 -12.60
C PHE A 405 -7.10 8.69 -11.13
N ASN A 406 -6.50 7.84 -10.30
CA ASN A 406 -6.03 8.18 -8.96
C ASN A 406 -5.02 9.32 -8.99
N GLY A 407 -4.09 9.33 -9.97
CA GLY A 407 -3.16 10.44 -10.18
C GLY A 407 -3.89 11.77 -10.41
N ILE A 408 -4.93 11.78 -11.24
CA ILE A 408 -5.76 12.97 -11.49
C ILE A 408 -6.51 13.39 -10.21
N ALA A 409 -7.12 12.45 -9.51
CA ALA A 409 -7.91 12.71 -8.31
C ALA A 409 -7.06 13.19 -7.12
N SER A 410 -5.76 12.86 -7.09
CA SER A 410 -4.84 13.27 -6.03
C SER A 410 -4.49 14.76 -6.07
N VAL A 411 -4.52 15.40 -7.25
CA VAL A 411 -4.09 16.82 -7.44
C VAL A 411 -4.78 17.79 -6.47
N PRO A 412 -6.12 17.90 -6.41
CA PRO A 412 -6.78 18.83 -5.50
C PRO A 412 -6.53 18.49 -4.02
N LEU A 413 -6.37 17.23 -3.69
CA LEU A 413 -6.10 16.78 -2.31
C LEU A 413 -4.67 17.12 -1.86
N LEU A 414 -3.67 16.93 -2.71
CA LEU A 414 -2.28 17.33 -2.41
C LEU A 414 -2.19 18.82 -2.09
N PHE A 415 -2.94 19.65 -2.84
CA PHE A 415 -3.06 21.07 -2.54
C PHE A 415 -3.67 21.31 -1.15
N MET A 416 -4.74 20.59 -0.80
CA MET A 416 -5.39 20.72 0.51
C MET A 416 -4.52 20.22 1.66
N ILE A 417 -3.84 19.07 1.49
CA ILE A 417 -2.91 18.53 2.49
C ILE A 417 -1.78 19.52 2.77
N ALA A 418 -1.20 20.13 1.72
CA ALA A 418 -0.19 21.18 1.88
C ALA A 418 -0.71 22.39 2.67
N LYS A 419 -1.95 22.81 2.43
CA LYS A 419 -2.61 23.93 3.13
C LYS A 419 -2.91 23.59 4.59
N VAL A 420 -3.53 22.45 4.85
CA VAL A 420 -3.93 21.98 6.20
C VAL A 420 -2.67 21.76 7.04
N GLY A 421 -1.72 20.96 6.55
CA GLY A 421 -0.52 20.59 7.30
C GLY A 421 0.40 21.77 7.64
N ASN A 422 0.33 22.86 6.88
CA ASN A 422 1.10 24.10 7.17
C ASN A 422 0.32 25.13 7.99
N ASN A 423 -0.97 24.92 8.26
CA ASN A 423 -1.82 25.87 8.95
C ASN A 423 -1.59 25.83 10.48
N LYS A 424 -1.04 26.89 11.05
CA LYS A 424 -0.76 26.98 12.51
C LYS A 424 -2.06 26.96 13.34
N THR A 425 -3.16 27.49 12.84
CA THR A 425 -4.45 27.50 13.55
C THR A 425 -5.02 26.08 13.71
N ILE A 426 -4.79 25.20 12.70
CA ILE A 426 -5.26 23.83 12.71
C ILE A 426 -4.28 22.91 13.45
N MET A 427 -2.98 23.03 13.14
CA MET A 427 -1.94 22.08 13.57
C MET A 427 -1.15 22.56 14.81
N GLY A 428 -1.36 23.80 15.24
CA GLY A 428 -0.61 24.38 16.37
C GLY A 428 0.90 24.32 16.15
N ASP A 429 1.63 23.88 17.17
CA ASP A 429 3.09 23.70 17.12
C ASP A 429 3.53 22.46 16.33
N TYR A 430 2.60 21.60 15.93
CA TYR A 430 2.85 20.38 15.18
C TYR A 430 2.64 20.50 13.66
N LYS A 431 2.59 21.75 13.16
CA LYS A 431 2.55 21.99 11.71
C LYS A 431 3.74 21.35 11.00
N ASN A 432 3.62 21.13 9.70
CA ASN A 432 4.69 20.59 8.87
C ASN A 432 5.97 21.42 9.00
N GLY A 433 7.12 20.76 9.10
CA GLY A 433 8.42 21.42 9.01
C GLY A 433 8.69 21.98 7.61
N ALA A 434 9.71 22.84 7.47
CA ALA A 434 10.05 23.46 6.19
C ALA A 434 10.30 22.45 5.08
N LEU A 435 11.09 21.41 5.35
CA LEU A 435 11.38 20.34 4.37
C LEU A 435 10.13 19.59 3.94
N SER A 436 9.29 19.14 4.90
CA SER A 436 8.04 18.46 4.61
C SER A 436 7.11 19.31 3.75
N ASN A 437 6.99 20.62 4.04
CA ASN A 437 6.21 21.54 3.23
C ASN A 437 6.73 21.69 1.80
N VAL A 438 8.05 21.76 1.61
CA VAL A 438 8.66 21.82 0.27
C VAL A 438 8.33 20.53 -0.50
N VAL A 439 8.55 19.37 0.12
CA VAL A 439 8.34 18.08 -0.51
C VAL A 439 6.86 17.85 -0.88
N ILE A 440 5.91 18.22 0.00
CA ILE A 440 4.47 18.08 -0.31
C ILE A 440 4.05 19.04 -1.44
N ARG A 441 4.60 20.26 -1.47
CA ARG A 441 4.36 21.19 -2.59
C ARG A 441 4.96 20.67 -3.89
N LEU A 442 6.14 20.05 -3.85
CA LEU A 442 6.73 19.37 -5.00
C LEU A 442 5.85 18.22 -5.48
N ALA A 443 5.29 17.41 -4.56
CA ALA A 443 4.33 16.37 -4.93
C ALA A 443 3.12 16.95 -5.69
N PHE A 444 2.56 18.04 -5.19
CA PHE A 444 1.46 18.73 -5.88
C PHE A 444 1.88 19.24 -7.27
N VAL A 445 3.03 19.90 -7.38
CA VAL A 445 3.52 20.47 -8.66
C VAL A 445 3.83 19.36 -9.66
N ILE A 446 4.55 18.32 -9.25
CA ILE A 446 4.93 17.20 -10.13
C ILE A 446 3.70 16.45 -10.61
N MET A 447 2.76 16.12 -9.70
CA MET A 447 1.53 15.43 -10.07
C MET A 447 0.69 16.29 -11.03
N THR A 448 0.54 17.59 -10.73
CA THR A 448 -0.19 18.52 -11.60
C THR A 448 0.45 18.60 -12.97
N ALA A 449 1.78 18.74 -13.04
CA ALA A 449 2.50 18.82 -14.31
C ALA A 449 2.34 17.51 -15.11
N ALA A 450 2.50 16.35 -14.47
CA ALA A 450 2.36 15.05 -15.12
C ALA A 450 0.94 14.86 -15.69
N VAL A 451 -0.10 15.23 -14.93
CA VAL A 451 -1.50 15.16 -15.35
C VAL A 451 -1.78 16.15 -16.52
N LEU A 452 -1.24 17.37 -16.46
CA LEU A 452 -1.40 18.33 -17.57
C LEU A 452 -0.71 17.84 -18.85
N VAL A 453 0.51 17.29 -18.74
CA VAL A 453 1.21 16.70 -19.88
C VAL A 453 0.44 15.52 -20.45
N LEU A 454 -0.17 14.69 -19.61
CA LEU A 454 -1.04 13.59 -20.04
C LEU A 454 -2.22 14.10 -20.88
N PHE A 455 -2.93 15.15 -20.42
CA PHE A 455 -4.05 15.72 -21.16
C PHE A 455 -3.63 16.35 -22.49
N VAL A 456 -2.48 17.05 -22.50
CA VAL A 456 -1.92 17.62 -23.75
C VAL A 456 -1.56 16.50 -24.72
N SER A 457 -0.89 15.45 -24.24
CA SER A 457 -0.52 14.29 -25.06
C SER A 457 -1.76 13.58 -25.62
N PHE A 458 -2.82 13.44 -24.82
CA PHE A 458 -4.08 12.86 -25.28
C PHE A 458 -4.73 13.73 -26.39
N ALA A 459 -4.76 15.05 -26.23
CA ALA A 459 -5.30 15.97 -27.21
C ALA A 459 -4.48 16.03 -28.52
N SER A 460 -3.20 15.61 -28.50
CA SER A 460 -2.33 15.59 -29.70
C SER A 460 -2.47 14.31 -30.54
N ILE A 461 -3.16 13.28 -30.01
CA ILE A 461 -3.36 11.99 -30.70
C ILE A 461 -4.74 11.95 -31.40
N GLY A 462 -5.71 12.76 -30.95
CA GLY A 462 -7.03 12.92 -31.57
C GLY A 462 -7.07 14.07 -32.52
#